data_ad9e754fd67b1b2262ca2d35f1a6e213
#
_entry.id   ad9e754fd67b1b2262ca2d35f1a6e213
#
_cell.length_a   1.000
_cell.length_b   1.000
_cell.length_c   1.000
_cell.angle_alpha   90.00
_cell.angle_beta   90.00
_cell.angle_gamma   90.00
#
_symmetry.space_group_name_H-M   'P 1'
#
loop_
_entity.id
_entity.type
_entity.pdbx_description
1 polymer ?
#
loop_
_entity_poly.entity_id
_entity_poly.type
_entity_poly.pdbx_seq_one_letter_code
_entity_poly.pdbx_strand_id
1 'polypeptide(L)'
;LFADPGPAPDIQMLIGETPPPWAGAGAAYSVPMVLEQIEKHKTTLIFHNTRAQAEIFFHALWLENEASLPIAIHHGSLDREQRQKVETAMTQGALRAVVCTGSLDLGIDWNDVDLVIQIGAPKNVKRLVQRIGRANHQYNAPSKAMIVPANRFEIIECQAALDAVLAGELDGETLPVGQLD
;
A
#
# COMPACT_ATOMS: atom_id res chain seq x y z
N LEU A 1 12.90 -23.14 -17.38
CA LEU A 1 13.62 -22.19 -16.54
C LEU A 1 12.62 -21.61 -15.56
N PHE A 2 12.54 -22.19 -14.37
CA PHE A 2 11.80 -21.57 -13.25
C PHE A 2 12.67 -20.43 -12.75
N ALA A 3 12.16 -19.20 -12.85
CA ALA A 3 12.80 -18.05 -12.22
C ALA A 3 12.84 -18.31 -10.71
N ASP A 4 13.99 -18.11 -10.10
CA ASP A 4 14.15 -18.21 -8.66
C ASP A 4 13.13 -17.27 -8.01
N PRO A 5 12.27 -17.73 -7.11
CA PRO A 5 11.37 -16.81 -6.40
C PRO A 5 12.25 -15.84 -5.63
N GLY A 6 12.11 -14.54 -5.91
CA GLY A 6 12.84 -13.49 -5.20
C GLY A 6 12.65 -13.59 -3.68
N PRO A 7 13.41 -12.82 -2.89
CA PRO A 7 13.30 -12.85 -1.44
C PRO A 7 11.87 -12.57 -1.00
N ALA A 8 11.40 -13.28 0.03
CA ALA A 8 10.07 -13.07 0.60
C ALA A 8 9.90 -11.60 1.03
N PRO A 9 8.73 -10.98 0.81
CA PRO A 9 8.50 -9.61 1.20
C PRO A 9 8.61 -9.41 2.71
N ASP A 10 9.18 -8.28 3.11
CA ASP A 10 9.16 -7.81 4.50
C ASP A 10 7.86 -7.05 4.73
N ILE A 11 6.85 -7.76 5.19
CA ILE A 11 5.51 -7.22 5.42
C ILE A 11 5.14 -7.33 6.89
N GLN A 12 4.60 -6.25 7.44
CA GLN A 12 4.13 -6.19 8.83
C GLN A 12 2.85 -5.37 8.96
N MET A 13 2.13 -5.60 10.06
CA MET A 13 1.00 -4.75 10.44
C MET A 13 1.51 -3.53 11.20
N LEU A 14 1.10 -2.34 10.78
CA LEU A 14 1.40 -1.10 11.48
C LEU A 14 0.25 -0.77 12.44
N ILE A 15 0.45 -1.03 13.70
CA ILE A 15 -0.46 -0.70 14.80
C ILE A 15 0.35 0.03 15.87
N GLY A 16 -0.10 1.21 16.28
CA GLY A 16 0.53 1.99 17.34
C GLY A 16 0.00 1.64 18.74
N GLU A 17 0.44 2.40 19.72
CA GLU A 17 -0.05 2.28 21.11
C GLU A 17 -1.55 2.60 21.22
N THR A 18 -2.05 3.53 20.41
CA THR A 18 -3.48 3.82 20.31
C THR A 18 -4.13 2.80 19.38
N PRO A 19 -5.07 1.99 19.90
CA PRO A 19 -5.74 0.99 19.09
C PRO A 19 -6.63 1.66 18.01
N PRO A 20 -6.86 0.99 16.87
CA PRO A 20 -7.79 1.48 15.86
C PRO A 20 -9.18 1.74 16.47
N PRO A 21 -9.95 2.69 15.91
CA PRO A 21 -11.33 2.93 16.33
C PRO A 21 -12.20 1.70 16.07
N TRP A 22 -13.33 1.58 16.77
CA TRP A 22 -14.27 0.47 16.56
C TRP A 22 -14.87 0.47 15.16
N ALA A 23 -15.13 1.64 14.59
CA ALA A 23 -15.75 1.80 13.29
C ALA A 23 -15.09 2.94 12.51
N GLY A 24 -15.32 2.95 11.19
CA GLY A 24 -14.78 3.95 10.27
C GLY A 24 -13.86 3.33 9.22
N ALA A 25 -13.71 4.01 8.13
CA ALA A 25 -12.91 3.56 6.99
C ALA A 25 -11.77 4.52 6.65
N GLY A 26 -11.69 5.66 7.33
CA GLY A 26 -10.73 6.73 7.02
C GLY A 26 -9.33 6.53 7.58
N ALA A 27 -9.16 5.66 8.56
CA ALA A 27 -7.88 5.36 9.23
C ALA A 27 -7.10 6.60 9.71
N ALA A 28 -7.77 7.73 9.98
CA ALA A 28 -7.13 8.99 10.39
C ALA A 28 -6.27 8.84 11.67
N TYR A 29 -6.62 7.91 12.55
CA TYR A 29 -5.83 7.60 13.75
C TYR A 29 -4.39 7.17 13.45
N SER A 30 -4.14 6.65 12.23
CA SER A 30 -2.83 6.15 11.81
C SER A 30 -1.95 7.22 11.17
N VAL A 31 -2.45 8.42 10.93
CA VAL A 31 -1.72 9.49 10.24
C VAL A 31 -0.37 9.79 10.88
N PRO A 32 -0.22 9.94 12.20
CA PRO A 32 1.08 10.20 12.81
C PRO A 32 2.08 9.07 12.55
N MET A 33 1.64 7.81 12.64
CA MET A 33 2.49 6.64 12.37
C MET A 33 2.91 6.56 10.91
N VAL A 34 1.99 6.88 9.99
CA VAL A 34 2.27 6.89 8.55
C VAL A 34 3.25 8.01 8.20
N LEU A 35 3.10 9.22 8.77
CA LEU A 35 4.06 10.32 8.59
C LEU A 35 5.46 9.91 9.03
N GLU A 36 5.59 9.27 10.18
CA GLU A 36 6.87 8.76 10.66
C GLU A 36 7.51 7.76 9.68
N GLN A 37 6.71 6.91 9.04
CA GLN A 37 7.21 5.99 8.02
C GLN A 37 7.65 6.72 6.74
N ILE A 38 6.91 7.74 6.31
CA ILE A 38 7.28 8.58 5.16
C ILE A 38 8.62 9.26 5.40
N GLU A 39 8.87 9.74 6.61
CA GLU A 39 10.14 10.39 6.98
C GLU A 39 11.33 9.42 6.92
N LYS A 40 11.12 8.16 7.24
CA LYS A 40 12.16 7.11 7.27
C LYS A 40 12.49 6.52 5.90
N HIS A 41 11.65 6.76 4.88
CA HIS A 41 11.78 6.16 3.56
C HIS A 41 11.94 7.23 2.46
N LYS A 42 12.42 6.82 1.28
CA LYS A 42 12.62 7.71 0.14
C LYS A 42 11.27 8.12 -0.47
N THR A 43 10.52 7.14 -0.94
CA THR A 43 9.18 7.34 -1.50
C THR A 43 8.25 6.23 -1.05
N THR A 44 7.12 6.61 -0.46
CA THR A 44 6.11 5.70 0.06
C THR A 44 4.85 5.75 -0.80
N LEU A 45 4.37 4.60 -1.26
CA LEU A 45 3.04 4.47 -1.87
C LEU A 45 2.03 4.06 -0.80
N ILE A 46 0.94 4.82 -0.68
CA ILE A 46 -0.11 4.58 0.31
C ILE A 46 -1.40 4.24 -0.42
N PHE A 47 -1.74 2.95 -0.45
CA PHE A 47 -2.90 2.43 -1.17
C PHE A 47 -4.16 2.41 -0.32
N HIS A 48 -5.24 2.90 -0.90
CA HIS A 48 -6.60 2.80 -0.37
C HIS A 48 -7.49 1.97 -1.30
N ASN A 49 -8.55 1.40 -0.74
CA ASN A 49 -9.50 0.59 -1.49
C ASN A 49 -10.48 1.42 -2.34
N THR A 50 -10.75 2.66 -1.93
CA THR A 50 -11.67 3.57 -2.62
C THR A 50 -11.09 4.98 -2.73
N ARG A 51 -11.57 5.73 -3.73
CA ARG A 51 -11.22 7.14 -3.92
C ARG A 51 -11.58 7.98 -2.69
N ALA A 52 -12.79 7.81 -2.16
CA ALA A 52 -13.25 8.59 -1.03
C ALA A 52 -12.35 8.41 0.20
N GLN A 53 -11.93 7.18 0.48
CA GLN A 53 -10.98 6.90 1.57
C GLN A 53 -9.62 7.55 1.31
N ALA A 54 -9.12 7.49 0.08
CA ALA A 54 -7.85 8.11 -0.29
C ALA A 54 -7.89 9.65 -0.12
N GLU A 55 -8.97 10.30 -0.56
CA GLU A 55 -9.14 11.76 -0.43
C GLU A 55 -9.22 12.19 1.05
N ILE A 56 -10.00 11.48 1.87
CA ILE A 56 -10.14 11.77 3.31
C ILE A 56 -8.79 11.59 4.02
N PHE A 57 -8.09 10.50 3.74
CA PHE A 57 -6.80 10.22 4.34
C PHE A 57 -5.73 11.21 3.89
N PHE A 58 -5.68 11.54 2.61
CA PHE A 58 -4.78 12.55 2.07
C PHE A 58 -4.98 13.90 2.75
N HIS A 59 -6.23 14.33 2.94
CA HIS A 59 -6.53 15.58 3.62
C HIS A 59 -6.06 15.57 5.07
N ALA A 60 -6.30 14.47 5.82
CA ALA A 60 -5.82 14.32 7.19
C ALA A 60 -4.29 14.33 7.26
N LEU A 61 -3.64 13.60 6.34
CA LEU A 61 -2.18 13.55 6.23
C LEU A 61 -1.58 14.94 5.93
N TRP A 62 -2.23 15.70 5.04
CA TRP A 62 -1.81 17.06 4.68
C TRP A 62 -1.90 18.03 5.85
N LEU A 63 -2.95 17.95 6.65
CA LEU A 63 -3.14 18.81 7.82
C LEU A 63 -2.08 18.59 8.91
N GLU A 64 -1.61 17.37 9.07
CA GLU A 64 -0.60 16.99 10.08
C GLU A 64 0.84 17.04 9.53
N ASN A 65 1.03 17.37 8.25
CA ASN A 65 2.33 17.42 7.59
C ASN A 65 3.12 18.69 7.95
N GLU A 66 3.51 18.82 9.21
CA GLU A 66 4.28 19.99 9.71
C GLU A 66 5.65 20.12 9.03
N ALA A 67 6.25 18.99 8.66
CA ALA A 67 7.55 18.96 7.97
C ALA A 67 7.48 19.40 6.51
N SER A 68 6.27 19.73 5.99
CA SER A 68 6.06 20.12 4.60
C SER A 68 6.62 19.12 3.57
N LEU A 69 6.50 17.82 3.88
CA LEU A 69 6.92 16.77 2.98
C LEU A 69 6.12 16.84 1.66
N PRO A 70 6.74 16.67 0.49
CA PRO A 70 6.04 16.66 -0.79
C PRO A 70 5.22 15.37 -0.92
N ILE A 71 3.91 15.48 -0.68
CA ILE A 71 2.94 14.40 -0.72
C ILE A 71 1.90 14.71 -1.79
N ALA A 72 1.54 13.73 -2.60
CA ALA A 72 0.53 13.87 -3.64
C ALA A 72 -0.59 12.82 -3.50
N ILE A 73 -1.66 13.03 -4.23
CA ILE A 73 -2.76 12.06 -4.39
C ILE A 73 -2.89 11.64 -5.85
N HIS A 74 -3.17 10.36 -6.09
CA HIS A 74 -3.37 9.81 -7.43
C HIS A 74 -4.52 8.80 -7.47
N HIS A 75 -5.56 9.11 -8.22
CA HIS A 75 -6.69 8.20 -8.48
C HIS A 75 -7.34 8.47 -9.85
N GLY A 76 -8.12 7.51 -10.33
CA GLY A 76 -8.69 7.55 -11.67
C GLY A 76 -9.69 8.69 -11.96
N SER A 77 -10.20 9.35 -10.91
CA SER A 77 -11.13 10.50 -11.07
C SER A 77 -10.44 11.85 -11.17
N LEU A 78 -9.13 11.92 -10.96
CA LEU A 78 -8.36 13.12 -11.29
C LEU A 78 -8.33 13.30 -12.80
N ASP A 79 -8.32 14.54 -13.26
CA ASP A 79 -8.13 14.79 -14.67
C ASP A 79 -6.72 14.37 -15.14
N ARG A 80 -6.58 14.20 -16.45
CA ARG A 80 -5.38 13.64 -17.05
C ARG A 80 -4.13 14.49 -16.75
N GLU A 81 -4.28 15.80 -16.75
CA GLU A 81 -3.18 16.71 -16.52
C GLU A 81 -2.65 16.59 -15.09
N GLN A 82 -3.53 16.51 -14.10
CA GLN A 82 -3.17 16.32 -12.70
C GLN A 82 -2.46 14.99 -12.48
N ARG A 83 -2.98 13.89 -13.05
CA ARG A 83 -2.31 12.58 -12.98
C ARG A 83 -0.92 12.62 -13.58
N GLN A 84 -0.76 13.23 -14.76
CA GLN A 84 0.56 13.35 -15.41
C GLN A 84 1.55 14.17 -14.57
N LYS A 85 1.10 15.24 -13.89
CA LYS A 85 1.96 16.01 -12.98
C LYS A 85 2.50 15.16 -11.84
N VAL A 86 1.64 14.34 -11.21
CA VAL A 86 2.04 13.44 -10.13
C VAL A 86 3.01 12.37 -10.66
N GLU A 87 2.70 11.75 -11.78
CA GLU A 87 3.54 10.72 -12.40
C GLU A 87 4.92 11.28 -12.79
N THR A 88 4.97 12.48 -13.34
CA THR A 88 6.22 13.17 -13.66
C THR A 88 7.03 13.46 -12.39
N ALA A 89 6.38 13.98 -11.35
CA ALA A 89 7.05 14.27 -10.09
C ALA A 89 7.60 13.00 -9.41
N MET A 90 6.89 11.87 -9.53
CA MET A 90 7.39 10.57 -9.06
C MET A 90 8.62 10.13 -9.85
N THR A 91 8.58 10.22 -11.18
CA THR A 91 9.71 9.83 -12.03
C THR A 91 10.97 10.67 -11.74
N GLN A 92 10.78 11.91 -11.34
CA GLN A 92 11.87 12.83 -10.94
C GLN A 92 12.34 12.63 -9.49
N GLY A 93 11.73 11.72 -8.73
CA GLY A 93 12.06 11.54 -7.31
C GLY A 93 11.69 12.74 -6.43
N ALA A 94 10.75 13.59 -6.88
CA ALA A 94 10.36 14.81 -6.19
C ALA A 94 9.34 14.60 -5.07
N LEU A 95 8.72 13.42 -4.98
CA LEU A 95 7.69 13.10 -3.99
C LEU A 95 8.21 12.16 -2.90
N ARG A 96 7.80 12.43 -1.67
CA ARG A 96 8.07 11.57 -0.51
C ARG A 96 6.95 10.55 -0.29
N ALA A 97 5.73 10.87 -0.68
CA ALA A 97 4.63 9.93 -0.63
C ALA A 97 3.57 10.22 -1.68
N VAL A 98 2.85 9.17 -2.09
CA VAL A 98 1.66 9.27 -2.93
C VAL A 98 0.54 8.45 -2.32
N VAL A 99 -0.56 9.11 -1.97
CA VAL A 99 -1.81 8.45 -1.58
C VAL A 99 -2.55 8.07 -2.85
N CYS A 100 -2.88 6.81 -3.02
CA CYS A 100 -3.41 6.31 -4.28
C CYS A 100 -4.45 5.19 -4.11
N THR A 101 -5.10 4.88 -5.21
CA THR A 101 -5.99 3.72 -5.35
C THR A 101 -5.41 2.76 -6.40
N GLY A 102 -6.22 1.84 -6.91
CA GLY A 102 -5.81 0.91 -7.97
C GLY A 102 -5.28 1.54 -9.25
N SER A 103 -5.32 2.85 -9.40
CA SER A 103 -4.75 3.57 -10.55
C SER A 103 -3.24 3.40 -10.71
N LEU A 104 -2.52 3.06 -9.64
CA LEU A 104 -1.09 2.77 -9.64
C LEU A 104 -0.77 1.26 -9.45
N ASP A 105 -1.77 0.37 -9.49
CA ASP A 105 -1.56 -1.08 -9.42
C ASP A 105 -0.76 -1.59 -10.64
N LEU A 106 -0.96 -0.98 -11.80
CA LEU A 106 -0.33 -1.32 -13.07
C LEU A 106 0.49 -0.14 -13.60
N GLY A 107 1.59 -0.41 -14.27
CA GLY A 107 2.32 0.59 -15.04
C GLY A 107 3.76 0.83 -14.60
N ILE A 108 4.21 2.05 -14.71
CA ILE A 108 5.57 2.54 -14.71
C ILE A 108 6.38 2.08 -13.48
N ASP A 109 7.63 1.69 -13.72
CA ASP A 109 8.59 1.42 -12.66
C ASP A 109 8.99 2.73 -11.97
N TRP A 110 8.69 2.82 -10.69
CA TRP A 110 9.06 3.94 -9.84
C TRP A 110 10.32 3.57 -9.05
N ASN A 111 11.48 3.95 -9.56
CA ASN A 111 12.77 3.51 -9.02
C ASN A 111 13.05 3.86 -7.55
N ASP A 112 12.41 4.89 -7.04
CA ASP A 112 12.66 5.39 -5.68
C ASP A 112 11.65 4.88 -4.63
N VAL A 113 10.63 4.11 -5.03
CA VAL A 113 9.66 3.54 -4.08
C VAL A 113 10.33 2.44 -3.27
N ASP A 114 10.44 2.67 -1.98
CA ASP A 114 11.05 1.74 -1.02
C ASP A 114 10.09 1.26 0.08
N LEU A 115 8.88 1.82 0.14
CA LEU A 115 7.83 1.37 1.04
C LEU A 115 6.45 1.40 0.37
N VAL A 116 5.67 0.36 0.60
CA VAL A 116 4.23 0.31 0.27
C VAL A 116 3.42 0.17 1.55
N ILE A 117 2.42 1.02 1.73
CA ILE A 117 1.45 0.93 2.83
C ILE A 117 0.07 0.66 2.24
N GLN A 118 -0.58 -0.39 2.70
CA GLN A 118 -1.99 -0.68 2.41
C GLN A 118 -2.84 -0.23 3.59
N ILE A 119 -3.73 0.73 3.37
CA ILE A 119 -4.70 1.20 4.36
C ILE A 119 -6.02 0.45 4.17
N GLY A 120 -6.49 -0.15 5.24
CA GLY A 120 -7.66 -1.02 5.24
C GLY A 120 -7.36 -2.44 4.75
N ALA A 121 -8.25 -3.37 5.05
CA ALA A 121 -8.12 -4.75 4.61
C ALA A 121 -8.09 -4.83 3.08
N PRO A 122 -7.11 -5.52 2.48
CA PRO A 122 -7.01 -5.63 1.03
C PRO A 122 -8.17 -6.46 0.48
N LYS A 123 -8.70 -6.07 -0.69
CA LYS A 123 -9.82 -6.79 -1.33
C LYS A 123 -9.46 -8.19 -1.79
N ASN A 124 -8.19 -8.43 -2.12
CA ASN A 124 -7.64 -9.74 -2.38
C ASN A 124 -6.11 -9.75 -2.21
N VAL A 125 -5.57 -10.91 -1.89
CA VAL A 125 -4.14 -11.12 -1.62
C VAL A 125 -3.30 -10.90 -2.87
N LYS A 126 -3.75 -11.36 -4.04
CA LYS A 126 -3.03 -11.19 -5.30
C LYS A 126 -2.75 -9.72 -5.61
N ARG A 127 -3.75 -8.85 -5.41
CA ARG A 127 -3.57 -7.40 -5.61
C ARG A 127 -2.61 -6.81 -4.59
N LEU A 128 -2.68 -7.26 -3.34
CA LEU A 128 -1.74 -6.84 -2.30
C LEU A 128 -0.30 -7.19 -2.70
N VAL A 129 -0.04 -8.42 -3.14
CA VAL A 129 1.27 -8.86 -3.63
C VAL A 129 1.76 -8.01 -4.81
N GLN A 130 0.88 -7.70 -5.77
CA GLN A 130 1.21 -6.80 -6.89
C GLN A 130 1.61 -5.40 -6.42
N ARG A 131 0.94 -4.85 -5.41
CA ARG A 131 1.27 -3.55 -4.80
C ARG A 131 2.60 -3.59 -4.07
N ILE A 132 2.83 -4.64 -3.28
CA ILE A 132 4.10 -4.85 -2.55
C ILE A 132 5.27 -4.90 -3.55
N GLY A 133 5.09 -5.53 -4.70
CA GLY A 133 6.09 -5.61 -5.75
C GLY A 133 6.46 -4.24 -6.36
N ARG A 134 5.79 -3.14 -6.00
CA ARG A 134 6.19 -1.78 -6.39
C ARG A 134 7.30 -1.20 -5.52
N ALA A 135 7.49 -1.74 -4.32
CA ALA A 135 8.60 -1.36 -3.47
C ALA A 135 9.84 -2.18 -3.82
N ASN A 136 10.94 -1.48 -4.04
CA ASN A 136 12.27 -2.03 -4.16
C ASN A 136 12.56 -2.87 -5.44
N HIS A 137 13.06 -2.22 -6.47
CA HIS A 137 13.55 -2.85 -7.70
C HIS A 137 14.98 -3.39 -7.62
N GLN A 138 15.61 -3.39 -6.43
CA GLN A 138 16.90 -4.04 -6.26
C GLN A 138 16.70 -5.55 -6.14
N TYR A 139 17.24 -6.29 -7.08
CA TYR A 139 17.07 -7.73 -7.29
C TYR A 139 17.34 -8.62 -6.04
N ASN A 140 17.99 -8.08 -5.02
CA ASN A 140 18.44 -8.84 -3.84
C ASN A 140 17.90 -8.33 -2.49
N ALA A 141 17.01 -7.35 -2.47
CA ALA A 141 16.44 -6.85 -1.22
C ALA A 141 14.93 -7.13 -1.15
N PRO A 142 14.39 -7.51 0.02
CA PRO A 142 12.96 -7.75 0.16
C PRO A 142 12.17 -6.45 -0.04
N SER A 143 11.03 -6.54 -0.72
CA SER A 143 10.08 -5.44 -0.80
C SER A 143 9.50 -5.16 0.57
N LYS A 144 9.52 -3.90 1.02
CA LYS A 144 8.96 -3.50 2.32
C LYS A 144 7.52 -3.06 2.17
N ALA A 145 6.66 -3.61 3.01
CA ALA A 145 5.25 -3.27 3.04
C ALA A 145 4.68 -3.23 4.46
N MET A 146 3.64 -2.44 4.63
CA MET A 146 2.88 -2.38 5.87
C MET A 146 1.39 -2.42 5.57
N ILE A 147 0.61 -3.07 6.45
CA ILE A 147 -0.85 -3.05 6.41
C ILE A 147 -1.34 -2.29 7.64
N VAL A 148 -2.23 -1.33 7.41
CA VAL A 148 -2.87 -0.53 8.47
C VAL A 148 -4.36 -0.86 8.48
N PRO A 149 -4.91 -1.51 9.53
CA PRO A 149 -6.35 -1.72 9.63
C PRO A 149 -7.07 -0.38 9.80
N ALA A 150 -8.16 -0.16 9.07
CA ALA A 150 -8.92 1.10 9.18
C ALA A 150 -9.74 1.16 10.49
N ASN A 151 -10.10 0.01 11.04
CA ASN A 151 -10.83 -0.14 12.30
C ASN A 151 -10.51 -1.49 12.95
N ARG A 152 -11.04 -1.73 14.16
CA ARG A 152 -10.77 -2.95 14.93
C ARG A 152 -11.27 -4.22 14.26
N PHE A 153 -12.36 -4.16 13.51
CA PHE A 153 -12.91 -5.32 12.81
C PHE A 153 -12.00 -5.80 11.68
N GLU A 154 -11.28 -4.88 11.05
CA GLU A 154 -10.35 -5.20 9.97
C GLU A 154 -9.03 -5.81 10.44
N ILE A 155 -8.71 -5.79 11.74
CA ILE A 155 -7.45 -6.36 12.27
C ILE A 155 -7.31 -7.83 11.87
N ILE A 156 -8.38 -8.61 12.01
CA ILE A 156 -8.37 -10.05 11.67
C ILE A 156 -8.19 -10.25 10.18
N GLU A 157 -8.88 -9.45 9.35
CA GLU A 157 -8.78 -9.53 7.89
C GLU A 157 -7.37 -9.11 7.41
N CYS A 158 -6.81 -8.06 8.01
CA CYS A 158 -5.44 -7.62 7.72
C CYS A 158 -4.41 -8.70 8.12
N GLN A 159 -4.60 -9.35 9.29
CA GLN A 159 -3.73 -10.43 9.72
C GLN A 159 -3.82 -11.64 8.78
N ALA A 160 -5.01 -12.04 8.38
CA ALA A 160 -5.20 -13.12 7.43
C ALA A 160 -4.53 -12.83 6.07
N ALA A 161 -4.63 -11.59 5.58
CA ALA A 161 -3.97 -11.17 4.34
C ALA A 161 -2.43 -11.21 4.47
N LEU A 162 -1.89 -10.76 5.61
CA LEU A 162 -0.47 -10.81 5.92
C LEU A 162 0.03 -12.26 5.94
N ASP A 163 -0.67 -13.15 6.64
CA ASP A 163 -0.32 -14.56 6.74
C ASP A 163 -0.34 -15.24 5.37
N ALA A 164 -1.33 -14.94 4.53
CA ALA A 164 -1.43 -15.46 3.16
C ALA A 164 -0.28 -14.98 2.27
N VAL A 165 0.14 -13.71 2.38
CA VAL A 165 1.32 -13.20 1.66
C VAL A 165 2.58 -13.95 2.08
N LEU A 166 2.80 -14.14 3.38
CA LEU A 166 3.96 -14.84 3.90
C LEU A 166 3.97 -16.34 3.54
N ALA A 167 2.78 -16.96 3.43
CA ALA A 167 2.62 -18.35 2.98
C ALA A 167 2.72 -18.50 1.45
N GLY A 168 2.71 -17.41 0.68
CA GLY A 168 2.66 -17.43 -0.78
C GLY A 168 1.32 -17.89 -1.35
N GLU A 169 0.25 -17.82 -0.57
CA GLU A 169 -1.11 -18.20 -0.97
C GLU A 169 -1.77 -17.05 -1.74
N LEU A 170 -2.17 -17.31 -2.99
CA LEU A 170 -2.85 -16.35 -3.85
C LEU A 170 -4.33 -16.74 -4.01
N ASP A 171 -5.22 -15.75 -3.93
CA ASP A 171 -6.65 -15.95 -4.20
C ASP A 171 -6.86 -16.56 -5.61
N GLY A 172 -7.67 -17.60 -5.70
CA GLY A 172 -8.07 -18.21 -6.97
C GLY A 172 -7.26 -19.43 -7.42
N GLU A 173 -6.33 -19.93 -6.65
CA GLU A 173 -5.87 -21.30 -6.78
C GLU A 173 -6.93 -22.25 -6.19
N THR A 174 -8.00 -22.50 -6.96
CA THR A 174 -8.87 -23.65 -6.69
C THR A 174 -8.01 -24.88 -6.90
N LEU A 175 -7.77 -25.64 -5.82
CA LEU A 175 -7.30 -27.01 -5.94
C LEU A 175 -8.20 -27.71 -6.95
N PRO A 176 -7.64 -28.42 -7.96
CA PRO A 176 -8.47 -29.20 -8.86
C PRO A 176 -9.27 -30.18 -7.98
N VAL A 177 -10.59 -30.01 -7.95
CA VAL A 177 -11.48 -31.00 -7.38
C VAL A 177 -11.23 -32.23 -8.19
N GLY A 178 -10.55 -33.23 -7.59
CA GLY A 178 -10.36 -34.52 -8.21
C GLY A 178 -11.72 -35.04 -8.65
N GLN A 179 -11.86 -35.31 -9.92
CA GLN A 179 -12.99 -36.08 -10.45
C GLN A 179 -13.01 -37.36 -9.64
N LEU A 180 -14.03 -37.52 -8.82
CA LEU A 180 -14.40 -38.80 -8.26
C LEU A 180 -14.99 -39.59 -9.43
N ASP A 181 -14.26 -40.55 -9.90
CA ASP A 181 -14.75 -41.63 -10.77
C ASP A 181 -15.75 -42.51 -9.99
#